data_65320cd01d0bfce1f9716b903d3143d7
#
_entry.id   65320cd01d0bfce1f9716b903d3143d7
#
_cell.length_a   1.000
_cell.length_b   1.000
_cell.length_c   1.000
_cell.angle_alpha   90.00
_cell.angle_beta   90.00
_cell.angle_gamma   90.00
#
_symmetry.space_group_name_H-M   'P 1'
#
loop_
_entity.id
_entity.type
_entity.pdbx_description
1 polymer ?
#
loop_
_entity_poly.entity_id
_entity_poly.type
_entity_poly.pdbx_seq_one_letter_code
_entity_poly.pdbx_strand_id
1 'polypeptide(L)'
;MHSRLFILDLAEGRVFSVNPDGSDRKIIATGSRMPDGIAVDAEAGHIYWINMGVPSRNDGSIERCDLDGRNRTTIVPEGATFTPKQLQLDKRGGKLYWCDREGMRVMRANLDGSQIETLVQTGSTDADRRDATKWCVGIALDLQRGEIYWTQKGPDNAGKGRIFRAGIDIPSGESATTRSDIEVLYDCLPEPIDLEIDHAKRILYWTDRGDPPLGNTVNRAPLDVARNGRPAPEIVFRDLMEGIGITLDRAGDRMFMTDLAGSVYVARLDGSKPSVLLFTQGNLSGIAYANLP
;
A
#
# COMPACT_ATOMS: atom_id res chain seq x y z
N MET A 1 -13.59 -22.19 5.48
CA MET A 1 -12.82 -20.98 5.13
C MET A 1 -11.36 -21.35 5.07
N HIS A 2 -10.69 -20.99 4.02
CA HIS A 2 -9.24 -21.12 3.91
C HIS A 2 -8.66 -19.75 3.61
N SER A 3 -7.47 -19.47 4.14
CA SER A 3 -6.82 -18.17 3.97
C SER A 3 -5.80 -18.26 2.85
N ARG A 4 -5.57 -17.15 2.13
CA ARG A 4 -4.52 -17.03 1.13
C ARG A 4 -3.80 -15.70 1.22
N LEU A 5 -2.55 -15.73 0.80
CA LEU A 5 -1.76 -14.55 0.48
C LEU A 5 -1.78 -14.35 -1.02
N PHE A 6 -2.09 -13.16 -1.49
CA PHE A 6 -1.99 -12.73 -2.87
C PHE A 6 -0.80 -11.79 -2.98
N ILE A 7 0.09 -12.05 -3.92
CA ILE A 7 1.41 -11.42 -3.98
C ILE A 7 1.70 -10.98 -5.40
N LEU A 8 2.32 -9.82 -5.52
CA LEU A 8 2.74 -9.25 -6.80
C LEU A 8 4.26 -9.40 -6.98
N ASP A 9 4.64 -9.87 -8.18
CA ASP A 9 6.03 -9.88 -8.64
C ASP A 9 6.19 -8.79 -9.70
N LEU A 10 6.85 -7.74 -9.30
CA LEU A 10 7.02 -6.52 -10.07
C LEU A 10 7.83 -6.75 -11.34
N ALA A 11 8.92 -7.51 -11.26
CA ALA A 11 9.83 -7.72 -12.39
C ALA A 11 9.23 -8.64 -13.47
N GLU A 12 8.58 -9.72 -13.04
CA GLU A 12 8.00 -10.72 -13.95
C GLU A 12 6.55 -10.39 -14.34
N GLY A 13 5.98 -9.32 -13.76
CA GLY A 13 4.60 -8.91 -14.06
C GLY A 13 3.57 -9.97 -13.68
N ARG A 14 3.75 -10.64 -12.53
CA ARG A 14 2.88 -11.74 -12.08
C ARG A 14 2.05 -11.35 -10.86
N VAL A 15 0.82 -11.85 -10.85
CA VAL A 15 -0.02 -11.96 -9.67
C VAL A 15 -0.09 -13.44 -9.32
N PHE A 16 0.30 -13.81 -8.11
CA PHE A 16 0.20 -15.20 -7.66
C PHE A 16 -0.34 -15.28 -6.24
N SER A 17 -0.77 -16.45 -5.82
CA SER A 17 -1.23 -16.67 -4.45
C SER A 17 -0.62 -17.93 -3.86
N VAL A 18 -0.49 -17.95 -2.53
CA VAL A 18 -0.03 -19.09 -1.74
C VAL A 18 -0.89 -19.23 -0.47
N ASN A 19 -0.85 -20.39 0.16
CA ASN A 19 -1.34 -20.52 1.53
C ASN A 19 -0.48 -19.68 2.51
N PRO A 20 -0.98 -19.33 3.70
CA PRO A 20 -0.22 -18.56 4.70
C PRO A 20 1.02 -19.26 5.26
N ASP A 21 1.26 -20.52 4.92
CA ASP A 21 2.47 -21.30 5.21
C ASP A 21 3.45 -21.36 4.02
N GLY A 22 3.14 -20.63 2.91
CA GLY A 22 3.93 -20.62 1.68
C GLY A 22 3.64 -21.76 0.71
N SER A 23 2.81 -22.72 1.06
CA SER A 23 2.45 -23.87 0.20
C SER A 23 1.39 -23.51 -0.86
N ASP A 24 1.09 -24.45 -1.76
CA ASP A 24 0.02 -24.37 -2.79
C ASP A 24 0.06 -23.08 -3.63
N ARG A 25 1.21 -22.83 -4.26
CA ARG A 25 1.37 -21.68 -5.16
C ARG A 25 0.50 -21.79 -6.39
N LYS A 26 -0.24 -20.72 -6.70
CA LYS A 26 -1.08 -20.59 -7.91
C LYS A 26 -0.77 -19.28 -8.61
N ILE A 27 -0.54 -19.35 -9.92
CA ILE A 27 -0.45 -18.14 -10.76
C ILE A 27 -1.87 -17.70 -11.08
N ILE A 28 -2.17 -16.45 -10.79
CA ILE A 28 -3.48 -15.80 -11.01
C ILE A 28 -3.47 -15.03 -12.34
N ALA A 29 -2.46 -14.21 -12.55
CA ALA A 29 -2.30 -13.43 -13.78
C ALA A 29 -0.82 -13.22 -14.11
N THR A 30 -0.55 -12.99 -15.40
CA THR A 30 0.77 -12.66 -15.94
C THR A 30 0.67 -11.47 -16.89
N GLY A 31 1.81 -10.88 -17.28
CA GLY A 31 1.85 -9.74 -18.19
C GLY A 31 1.32 -8.44 -17.59
N SER A 32 1.33 -8.31 -16.27
CA SER A 32 1.12 -7.04 -15.59
C SER A 32 2.33 -6.13 -15.75
N ARG A 33 2.12 -4.81 -15.82
CA ARG A 33 3.19 -3.85 -16.10
C ARG A 33 3.71 -3.21 -14.82
N MET A 34 4.73 -3.84 -14.20
CA MET A 34 5.30 -3.43 -12.91
C MET A 34 4.19 -3.34 -11.82
N PRO A 35 3.53 -4.47 -11.47
CA PRO A 35 2.46 -4.45 -10.48
C PRO A 35 3.02 -4.09 -9.09
N ASP A 36 2.27 -3.28 -8.30
CA ASP A 36 2.76 -2.81 -7.01
C ASP A 36 1.76 -2.96 -5.84
N GLY A 37 0.60 -2.34 -5.88
CA GLY A 37 -0.43 -2.46 -4.85
C GLY A 37 -1.51 -3.48 -5.20
N ILE A 38 -2.02 -4.20 -4.20
CA ILE A 38 -3.04 -5.25 -4.37
C ILE A 38 -4.07 -5.21 -3.25
N ALA A 39 -5.34 -5.40 -3.60
CA ALA A 39 -6.43 -5.60 -2.64
C ALA A 39 -7.35 -6.73 -3.09
N VAL A 40 -7.98 -7.41 -2.12
CA VAL A 40 -8.85 -8.56 -2.37
C VAL A 40 -10.22 -8.36 -1.76
N ASP A 41 -11.24 -8.47 -2.58
CA ASP A 41 -12.62 -8.64 -2.15
C ASP A 41 -13.00 -10.12 -2.23
N ALA A 42 -12.76 -10.84 -1.15
CA ALA A 42 -13.05 -12.28 -1.09
C ALA A 42 -14.55 -12.58 -1.16
N GLU A 43 -15.41 -11.66 -0.70
CA GLU A 43 -16.86 -11.82 -0.72
C GLU A 43 -17.43 -11.64 -2.14
N ALA A 44 -16.98 -10.60 -2.86
CA ALA A 44 -17.32 -10.40 -4.26
C ALA A 44 -16.55 -11.33 -5.21
N GLY A 45 -15.50 -12.00 -4.73
CA GLY A 45 -14.68 -12.91 -5.53
C GLY A 45 -13.68 -12.18 -6.44
N HIS A 46 -13.22 -10.98 -6.09
CA HIS A 46 -12.39 -10.14 -6.95
C HIS A 46 -11.01 -9.82 -6.34
N ILE A 47 -10.02 -9.71 -7.21
CA ILE A 47 -8.69 -9.18 -6.93
C ILE A 47 -8.52 -7.90 -7.75
N TYR A 48 -7.98 -6.86 -7.12
CA TYR A 48 -7.63 -5.58 -7.74
C TYR A 48 -6.14 -5.36 -7.58
N TRP A 49 -5.45 -4.93 -8.64
CA TRP A 49 -4.04 -4.56 -8.53
C TRP A 49 -3.70 -3.39 -9.44
N ILE A 50 -2.67 -2.71 -9.05
CA ILE A 50 -2.09 -1.57 -9.74
C ILE A 50 -1.00 -2.04 -10.70
N ASN A 51 -0.94 -1.47 -11.89
CA ASN A 51 0.20 -1.48 -12.77
C ASN A 51 0.84 -0.08 -12.74
N MET A 52 2.07 0.04 -12.27
CA MET A 52 2.78 1.32 -12.26
C MET A 52 3.05 1.85 -13.68
N GLY A 53 3.18 0.96 -14.66
CA GLY A 53 3.66 1.34 -15.98
C GLY A 53 5.13 1.76 -15.94
N VAL A 54 5.53 2.69 -16.81
CA VAL A 54 6.85 3.27 -16.83
C VAL A 54 6.84 4.54 -15.97
N PRO A 55 7.65 4.65 -14.90
CA PRO A 55 7.57 5.77 -13.94
C PRO A 55 7.69 7.18 -14.54
N SER A 56 8.28 7.33 -15.70
CA SER A 56 8.39 8.62 -16.41
C SER A 56 7.22 8.91 -17.36
N ARG A 57 6.25 8.00 -17.49
CA ARG A 57 5.13 8.08 -18.41
C ARG A 57 3.82 8.06 -17.64
N ASN A 58 2.81 8.70 -18.21
CA ASN A 58 1.45 8.69 -17.68
C ASN A 58 0.70 7.45 -18.22
N ASP A 59 1.19 6.25 -17.91
CA ASP A 59 0.71 4.97 -18.43
C ASP A 59 0.39 3.94 -17.33
N GLY A 60 0.18 4.42 -16.11
CA GLY A 60 -0.31 3.60 -15.02
C GLY A 60 -1.77 3.18 -15.21
N SER A 61 -2.17 2.07 -14.63
CA SER A 61 -3.53 1.52 -14.71
C SER A 61 -3.89 0.72 -13.47
N ILE A 62 -5.19 0.42 -13.29
CA ILE A 62 -5.67 -0.52 -12.28
C ILE A 62 -6.48 -1.60 -12.98
N GLU A 63 -6.19 -2.84 -12.65
CA GLU A 63 -6.87 -4.01 -13.18
C GLU A 63 -7.64 -4.76 -12.10
N ARG A 64 -8.62 -5.53 -12.53
CA ARG A 64 -9.38 -6.47 -11.72
C ARG A 64 -9.50 -7.82 -12.42
N CYS A 65 -9.51 -8.91 -11.67
CA CYS A 65 -9.95 -10.23 -12.13
C CYS A 65 -10.70 -10.97 -11.02
N ASP A 66 -11.24 -12.13 -11.35
CA ASP A 66 -11.78 -13.07 -10.37
C ASP A 66 -10.63 -13.71 -9.55
N LEU A 67 -10.95 -14.34 -8.40
CA LEU A 67 -9.97 -14.99 -7.53
C LEU A 67 -9.15 -16.09 -8.23
N ASP A 68 -9.65 -16.63 -9.31
CA ASP A 68 -8.97 -17.65 -10.14
C ASP A 68 -8.29 -17.09 -11.41
N GLY A 69 -8.25 -15.76 -11.56
CA GLY A 69 -7.62 -15.06 -12.67
C GLY A 69 -8.50 -14.87 -13.90
N ARG A 70 -9.72 -15.39 -13.92
CA ARG A 70 -10.67 -15.16 -15.03
C ARG A 70 -11.21 -13.74 -15.03
N ASN A 71 -11.86 -13.35 -16.13
CA ASN A 71 -12.54 -12.07 -16.32
C ASN A 71 -11.67 -10.84 -16.01
N ARG A 72 -10.35 -10.94 -16.35
CA ARG A 72 -9.41 -9.82 -16.20
C ARG A 72 -9.84 -8.64 -17.06
N THR A 73 -9.89 -7.45 -16.43
CA THR A 73 -10.29 -6.21 -17.07
C THR A 73 -9.55 -5.01 -16.46
N THR A 74 -9.25 -4.02 -17.31
CA THR A 74 -8.73 -2.73 -16.85
C THR A 74 -9.89 -1.87 -16.40
N ILE A 75 -9.90 -1.46 -15.13
CA ILE A 75 -10.95 -0.61 -14.55
C ILE A 75 -10.53 0.86 -14.48
N VAL A 76 -9.25 1.15 -14.24
CA VAL A 76 -8.71 2.52 -14.38
C VAL A 76 -7.72 2.49 -15.54
N PRO A 77 -8.02 3.18 -16.66
CA PRO A 77 -7.20 3.11 -17.87
C PRO A 77 -5.90 3.92 -17.75
N GLU A 78 -4.96 3.62 -18.63
CA GLU A 78 -3.74 4.43 -18.83
C GLU A 78 -4.10 5.90 -19.08
N GLY A 79 -3.31 6.81 -18.49
CA GLY A 79 -3.55 8.25 -18.56
C GLY A 79 -4.44 8.82 -17.45
N ALA A 80 -5.26 7.99 -16.81
CA ALA A 80 -6.09 8.44 -15.68
C ALA A 80 -5.29 8.52 -14.36
N THR A 81 -4.25 7.72 -14.24
CA THR A 81 -3.29 7.73 -13.13
C THR A 81 -1.87 7.65 -13.67
N PHE A 82 -0.91 8.35 -13.05
CA PHE A 82 0.45 8.48 -13.60
C PHE A 82 1.30 7.26 -13.27
N THR A 83 1.62 7.08 -11.97
CA THR A 83 2.37 5.93 -11.45
C THR A 83 1.71 5.48 -10.15
N PRO A 84 0.56 4.79 -10.27
CA PRO A 84 -0.13 4.32 -9.08
C PRO A 84 0.73 3.35 -8.27
N LYS A 85 0.61 3.40 -6.94
CA LYS A 85 1.41 2.62 -5.99
C LYS A 85 0.50 1.71 -5.13
N GLN A 86 0.44 1.90 -3.84
CA GLN A 86 -0.41 1.07 -2.98
C GLN A 86 -1.89 1.42 -3.13
N LEU A 87 -2.75 0.43 -2.90
CA LEU A 87 -4.20 0.60 -3.02
C LEU A 87 -4.95 -0.05 -1.85
N GLN A 88 -6.09 0.52 -1.50
CA GLN A 88 -6.99 0.04 -0.46
C GLN A 88 -8.44 -0.02 -0.96
N LEU A 89 -9.22 -0.89 -0.33
CA LEU A 89 -10.60 -1.21 -0.73
C LEU A 89 -11.59 -0.84 0.38
N ASP A 90 -12.55 0.03 0.06
CA ASP A 90 -13.77 0.20 0.83
C ASP A 90 -14.89 -0.65 0.21
N LYS A 91 -15.07 -1.86 0.73
CA LYS A 91 -16.09 -2.81 0.24
C LYS A 91 -17.51 -2.30 0.44
N ARG A 92 -17.79 -1.59 1.55
CA ARG A 92 -19.13 -1.09 1.87
C ARG A 92 -19.50 0.13 1.05
N GLY A 93 -18.55 1.06 0.89
CA GLY A 93 -18.73 2.25 0.07
C GLY A 93 -18.58 1.97 -1.43
N GLY A 94 -18.12 0.77 -1.82
CA GLY A 94 -17.90 0.42 -3.22
C GLY A 94 -16.80 1.25 -3.88
N LYS A 95 -15.71 1.55 -3.15
CA LYS A 95 -14.63 2.43 -3.61
C LYS A 95 -13.25 1.77 -3.53
N LEU A 96 -12.40 2.13 -4.51
CA LEU A 96 -10.95 1.93 -4.47
C LEU A 96 -10.27 3.26 -4.13
N TYR A 97 -9.20 3.18 -3.35
CA TYR A 97 -8.33 4.31 -2.99
C TYR A 97 -6.89 3.95 -3.31
N TRP A 98 -6.12 4.88 -3.87
CA TRP A 98 -4.70 4.62 -4.18
C TRP A 98 -3.86 5.89 -4.11
N CYS A 99 -2.56 5.69 -3.93
CA CYS A 99 -1.56 6.73 -4.11
C CYS A 99 -1.04 6.72 -5.55
N ASP A 100 -0.86 7.90 -6.13
CA ASP A 100 -0.29 8.11 -7.46
C ASP A 100 1.02 8.87 -7.31
N ARG A 101 2.15 8.16 -7.39
CA ARG A 101 3.49 8.64 -6.97
C ARG A 101 3.92 9.88 -7.76
N GLU A 102 4.21 9.73 -9.03
CA GLU A 102 4.59 10.86 -9.90
C GLU A 102 3.38 11.71 -10.33
N GLY A 103 2.15 11.22 -10.13
CA GLY A 103 0.93 12.03 -10.17
C GLY A 103 0.81 12.95 -8.96
N MET A 104 1.56 12.67 -7.88
CA MET A 104 1.59 13.46 -6.63
C MET A 104 0.19 13.60 -6.02
N ARG A 105 -0.55 12.48 -5.96
CA ARG A 105 -1.96 12.48 -5.60
C ARG A 105 -2.31 11.30 -4.70
N VAL A 106 -3.36 11.51 -3.88
CA VAL A 106 -4.17 10.43 -3.33
C VAL A 106 -5.51 10.47 -4.07
N MET A 107 -5.95 9.33 -4.57
CA MET A 107 -7.10 9.23 -5.47
C MET A 107 -8.09 8.18 -4.99
N ARG A 108 -9.34 8.29 -5.45
CA ARG A 108 -10.35 7.22 -5.33
C ARG A 108 -11.20 7.11 -6.60
N ALA A 109 -11.85 5.96 -6.76
CA ALA A 109 -12.86 5.70 -7.79
C ALA A 109 -13.88 4.69 -7.29
N ASN A 110 -14.96 4.49 -8.03
CA ASN A 110 -15.82 3.33 -7.84
C ASN A 110 -15.08 2.03 -8.18
N LEU A 111 -15.57 0.86 -7.70
CA LEU A 111 -14.97 -0.45 -7.99
C LEU A 111 -14.99 -0.84 -9.47
N ASP A 112 -15.81 -0.17 -10.29
CA ASP A 112 -15.85 -0.32 -11.75
C ASP A 112 -14.92 0.67 -12.48
N GLY A 113 -14.19 1.51 -11.72
CA GLY A 113 -13.29 2.53 -12.24
C GLY A 113 -13.98 3.84 -12.64
N SER A 114 -15.29 3.97 -12.49
CA SER A 114 -16.00 5.22 -12.73
C SER A 114 -15.78 6.24 -11.60
N GLN A 115 -16.11 7.50 -11.84
CA GLN A 115 -16.01 8.58 -10.85
C GLN A 115 -14.63 8.72 -10.21
N ILE A 116 -13.58 8.74 -11.05
CA ILE A 116 -12.21 8.97 -10.58
C ILE A 116 -12.09 10.40 -10.05
N GLU A 117 -11.61 10.55 -8.82
CA GLU A 117 -11.41 11.83 -8.16
C GLU A 117 -10.09 11.91 -7.40
N THR A 118 -9.56 13.13 -7.28
CA THR A 118 -8.35 13.40 -6.49
C THR A 118 -8.74 13.91 -5.11
N LEU A 119 -8.28 13.25 -4.06
CA LEU A 119 -8.55 13.61 -2.66
C LEU A 119 -7.47 14.51 -2.06
N VAL A 120 -6.23 14.31 -2.46
CA VAL A 120 -5.05 15.09 -2.04
C VAL A 120 -4.19 15.35 -3.28
N GLN A 121 -3.72 16.58 -3.45
CA GLN A 121 -2.78 16.97 -4.51
C GLN A 121 -1.58 17.66 -3.88
N THR A 122 -0.39 17.07 -3.99
CA THR A 122 0.84 17.56 -3.35
C THR A 122 1.76 18.34 -4.28
N GLY A 123 1.49 18.32 -5.57
CA GLY A 123 2.22 19.05 -6.60
C GLY A 123 1.50 18.97 -7.95
N SER A 124 1.86 19.85 -8.91
CA SER A 124 1.15 19.93 -10.20
C SER A 124 2.08 20.18 -11.41
N THR A 125 3.36 20.50 -11.19
CA THR A 125 4.30 20.84 -12.26
C THR A 125 5.28 19.68 -12.51
N ASP A 126 5.98 19.74 -13.65
CA ASP A 126 7.08 18.79 -13.93
C ASP A 126 8.27 18.97 -12.98
N ALA A 127 8.45 20.16 -12.41
CA ALA A 127 9.42 20.38 -11.34
C ALA A 127 9.00 19.65 -10.06
N ASP A 128 7.72 19.76 -9.68
CA ASP A 128 7.16 19.04 -8.53
C ASP A 128 7.27 17.53 -8.71
N ARG A 129 7.05 17.03 -9.94
CA ARG A 129 7.14 15.58 -10.24
C ARG A 129 8.54 15.01 -10.01
N ARG A 130 9.58 15.82 -10.08
CA ARG A 130 10.96 15.43 -9.75
C ARG A 130 11.30 15.56 -8.26
N ASP A 131 10.42 16.14 -7.47
CA ASP A 131 10.58 16.28 -6.03
C ASP A 131 9.95 15.08 -5.30
N ALA A 132 10.79 14.13 -4.92
CA ALA A 132 10.32 12.91 -4.24
C ALA A 132 9.65 13.19 -2.88
N THR A 133 9.80 14.37 -2.29
CA THR A 133 9.07 14.74 -1.08
C THR A 133 7.55 14.95 -1.31
N LYS A 134 7.12 15.00 -2.56
CA LYS A 134 5.72 15.14 -2.99
C LYS A 134 5.08 13.82 -3.43
N TRP A 135 5.85 12.73 -3.49
CA TRP A 135 5.41 11.43 -3.99
C TRP A 135 4.58 10.67 -2.96
N CYS A 136 3.30 10.48 -3.25
CA CYS A 136 2.40 9.66 -2.43
C CYS A 136 2.58 8.17 -2.79
N VAL A 137 2.78 7.29 -1.79
CA VAL A 137 3.14 5.88 -2.03
C VAL A 137 2.20 4.90 -1.33
N GLY A 138 2.24 4.80 -0.01
CA GLY A 138 1.40 3.92 0.79
C GLY A 138 0.07 4.54 1.14
N ILE A 139 -0.95 3.72 1.38
CA ILE A 139 -2.29 4.19 1.77
C ILE A 139 -2.95 3.22 2.74
N ALA A 140 -3.62 3.74 3.77
CA ALA A 140 -4.51 2.99 4.64
C ALA A 140 -5.79 3.77 4.91
N LEU A 141 -6.88 3.06 5.25
CA LEU A 141 -8.20 3.64 5.48
C LEU A 141 -8.68 3.33 6.90
N ASP A 142 -9.19 4.34 7.59
CA ASP A 142 -10.03 4.16 8.77
C ASP A 142 -11.46 4.60 8.43
N LEU A 143 -12.22 3.69 7.87
CA LEU A 143 -13.58 3.94 7.41
C LEU A 143 -14.56 4.23 8.57
N GLN A 144 -14.25 3.77 9.80
CA GLN A 144 -15.09 4.06 10.98
C GLN A 144 -14.98 5.51 11.41
N ARG A 145 -13.80 6.11 11.24
CA ARG A 145 -13.55 7.52 11.53
C ARG A 145 -13.65 8.43 10.32
N GLY A 146 -13.80 7.86 9.12
CA GLY A 146 -13.77 8.60 7.88
C GLY A 146 -12.40 9.24 7.62
N GLU A 147 -11.32 8.51 7.88
CA GLU A 147 -9.94 9.01 7.74
C GLU A 147 -9.15 8.21 6.70
N ILE A 148 -8.30 8.91 5.93
CA ILE A 148 -7.27 8.34 5.06
C ILE A 148 -5.88 8.65 5.62
N TYR A 149 -4.97 7.70 5.43
CA TYR A 149 -3.57 7.79 5.82
C TYR A 149 -2.71 7.50 4.58
N TRP A 150 -1.63 8.25 4.38
CA TRP A 150 -0.72 7.99 3.27
C TRP A 150 0.72 8.32 3.63
N THR A 151 1.65 7.71 2.89
CA THR A 151 3.07 8.00 3.00
C THR A 151 3.53 8.93 1.88
N GLN A 152 4.51 9.77 2.19
CA GLN A 152 5.40 10.40 1.22
C GLN A 152 6.82 9.94 1.56
N LYS A 153 7.40 9.11 0.66
CA LYS A 153 8.66 8.43 1.00
C LYS A 153 9.87 9.36 1.09
N GLY A 154 9.85 10.50 0.41
CA GLY A 154 11.02 11.37 0.28
C GLY A 154 12.05 10.83 -0.70
N PRO A 155 13.17 11.57 -0.92
CA PRO A 155 14.33 11.07 -1.65
C PRO A 155 14.99 9.92 -0.91
N ASP A 156 15.70 9.07 -1.65
CA ASP A 156 16.34 7.87 -1.12
C ASP A 156 17.28 8.22 0.04
N ASN A 157 17.08 7.59 1.18
CA ASN A 157 17.87 7.75 2.43
C ASN A 157 18.04 9.18 2.97
N ALA A 158 17.17 10.12 2.55
CA ALA A 158 17.30 11.52 2.94
C ALA A 158 16.69 11.86 4.32
N GLY A 159 16.03 10.91 4.99
CA GLY A 159 15.32 11.16 6.26
C GLY A 159 14.20 12.19 6.13
N LYS A 160 13.55 12.25 4.95
CA LYS A 160 12.46 13.18 4.64
C LYS A 160 11.12 12.47 4.44
N GLY A 161 11.08 11.18 4.74
CA GLY A 161 9.86 10.40 4.71
C GLY A 161 8.84 10.90 5.74
N ARG A 162 7.56 10.85 5.38
CA ARG A 162 6.45 11.33 6.23
C ARG A 162 5.25 10.42 6.10
N ILE A 163 4.44 10.38 7.17
CA ILE A 163 3.12 9.77 7.20
C ILE A 163 2.11 10.86 7.53
N PHE A 164 1.03 10.91 6.76
CA PHE A 164 -0.04 11.90 6.87
C PHE A 164 -1.37 11.26 7.19
N ARG A 165 -2.30 12.10 7.68
CA ARG A 165 -3.71 11.79 7.87
C ARG A 165 -4.57 12.95 7.38
N ALA A 166 -5.75 12.65 6.86
CA ALA A 166 -6.81 13.62 6.58
C ALA A 166 -8.18 12.93 6.62
N GLY A 167 -9.26 13.69 6.58
CA GLY A 167 -10.59 13.14 6.32
C GLY A 167 -10.67 12.44 4.96
N ILE A 168 -11.52 11.44 4.81
CA ILE A 168 -11.78 10.79 3.50
C ILE A 168 -12.38 11.81 2.54
N ASP A 169 -13.34 12.62 2.99
CA ASP A 169 -13.93 13.67 2.18
C ASP A 169 -13.18 14.98 2.36
N ILE A 170 -13.10 15.76 1.28
CA ILE A 170 -12.48 17.08 1.31
C ILE A 170 -13.41 18.03 2.08
N PRO A 171 -12.87 18.86 3.00
CA PRO A 171 -13.70 19.84 3.73
C PRO A 171 -14.53 20.73 2.79
N SER A 172 -15.74 21.07 3.22
CA SER A 172 -16.66 21.86 2.40
C SER A 172 -16.05 23.20 1.99
N GLY A 173 -16.12 23.51 0.70
CA GLY A 173 -15.56 24.74 0.10
C GLY A 173 -14.06 24.66 -0.20
N GLU A 174 -13.41 23.55 0.07
CA GLU A 174 -12.00 23.32 -0.23
C GLU A 174 -11.81 22.39 -1.46
N SER A 175 -10.57 22.20 -1.87
CA SER A 175 -10.19 21.30 -2.96
C SER A 175 -9.04 20.39 -2.53
N ALA A 176 -8.68 19.41 -3.36
CA ALA A 176 -7.54 18.51 -3.12
C ALA A 176 -6.19 19.25 -2.91
N THR A 177 -6.08 20.48 -3.45
CA THR A 177 -4.87 21.32 -3.34
C THR A 177 -4.91 22.28 -2.16
N THR A 178 -6.08 22.58 -1.62
CA THR A 178 -6.26 23.62 -0.59
C THR A 178 -6.80 23.10 0.72
N ARG A 179 -7.05 21.79 0.84
CA ARG A 179 -7.62 21.19 2.05
C ARG A 179 -6.76 21.46 3.29
N SER A 180 -7.42 21.90 4.33
CA SER A 180 -6.78 22.38 5.58
C SER A 180 -6.66 21.30 6.66
N ASP A 181 -7.28 20.13 6.45
CA ASP A 181 -7.38 19.05 7.43
C ASP A 181 -6.21 18.05 7.38
N ILE A 182 -5.19 18.30 6.55
CA ILE A 182 -4.01 17.42 6.46
C ILE A 182 -3.15 17.57 7.72
N GLU A 183 -2.93 16.46 8.41
CA GLU A 183 -2.03 16.37 9.57
C GLU A 183 -0.81 15.52 9.23
N VAL A 184 0.39 15.98 9.59
CA VAL A 184 1.60 15.16 9.60
C VAL A 184 1.60 14.32 10.87
N LEU A 185 1.53 13.01 10.74
CA LEU A 185 1.59 12.08 11.88
C LEU A 185 3.03 11.81 12.30
N TYR A 186 3.87 11.45 11.34
CA TYR A 186 5.29 11.16 11.53
C TYR A 186 6.10 11.83 10.44
N ASP A 187 7.28 12.33 10.78
CA ASP A 187 8.24 12.92 9.86
C ASP A 187 9.66 12.39 10.15
N CYS A 188 10.61 12.83 9.36
CA CYS A 188 12.01 12.41 9.47
C CYS A 188 12.20 10.88 9.38
N LEU A 189 11.28 10.18 8.72
CA LEU A 189 11.40 8.76 8.46
C LEU A 189 12.37 8.49 7.31
N PRO A 190 13.05 7.33 7.24
CA PRO A 190 13.92 7.01 6.12
C PRO A 190 13.16 7.00 4.78
N GLU A 191 12.38 5.96 4.51
CA GLU A 191 11.55 5.81 3.30
C GLU A 191 10.29 4.98 3.59
N PRO A 192 9.26 5.54 4.25
CA PRO A 192 8.02 4.79 4.53
C PRO A 192 7.28 4.45 3.23
N ILE A 193 6.88 3.18 3.07
CA ILE A 193 6.25 2.67 1.85
C ILE A 193 4.79 2.31 2.12
N ASP A 194 4.48 1.10 2.50
CA ASP A 194 3.11 0.60 2.64
C ASP A 194 2.57 0.76 4.06
N LEU A 195 1.26 0.90 4.19
CA LEU A 195 0.56 1.14 5.45
C LEU A 195 -0.53 0.10 5.70
N GLU A 196 -0.62 -0.36 6.95
CA GLU A 196 -1.73 -1.18 7.45
C GLU A 196 -2.20 -0.73 8.83
N ILE A 197 -3.50 -0.86 9.13
CA ILE A 197 -4.07 -0.49 10.43
C ILE A 197 -4.63 -1.71 11.14
N ASP A 198 -4.17 -1.96 12.37
CA ASP A 198 -4.92 -2.77 13.33
C ASP A 198 -6.00 -1.88 13.97
N HIS A 199 -7.22 -1.93 13.41
CA HIS A 199 -8.34 -1.09 13.86
C HIS A 199 -8.77 -1.40 15.30
N ALA A 200 -8.63 -2.66 15.76
CA ALA A 200 -9.03 -3.04 17.11
C ALA A 200 -8.07 -2.50 18.17
N LYS A 201 -6.77 -2.50 17.88
CA LYS A 201 -5.72 -2.01 18.78
C LYS A 201 -5.36 -0.54 18.53
N ARG A 202 -5.90 0.05 17.48
CA ARG A 202 -5.57 1.42 17.04
C ARG A 202 -4.07 1.61 16.82
N ILE A 203 -3.46 0.70 16.07
CA ILE A 203 -2.03 0.71 15.74
C ILE A 203 -1.86 0.79 14.23
N LEU A 204 -1.02 1.72 13.78
CA LEU A 204 -0.53 1.82 12.41
C LEU A 204 0.75 1.01 12.28
N TYR A 205 0.86 0.23 11.21
CA TYR A 205 2.05 -0.49 10.78
C TYR A 205 2.51 0.04 9.43
N TRP A 206 3.82 0.06 9.20
CA TRP A 206 4.36 0.39 7.88
C TRP A 206 5.69 -0.29 7.62
N THR A 207 5.96 -0.55 6.35
CA THR A 207 7.29 -0.91 5.86
C THR A 207 8.10 0.35 5.63
N ASP A 208 9.37 0.30 5.94
CA ASP A 208 10.34 1.34 5.60
C ASP A 208 11.48 0.72 4.81
N ARG A 209 11.74 1.27 3.62
CA ARG A 209 12.65 0.74 2.62
C ARG A 209 14.06 1.35 2.71
N GLY A 210 14.22 2.43 3.46
CA GLY A 210 15.51 3.11 3.60
C GLY A 210 16.62 2.21 4.16
N ASP A 211 17.82 2.76 4.29
CA ASP A 211 18.98 2.02 4.78
C ASP A 211 18.91 1.72 6.30
N PRO A 212 19.48 0.60 6.74
CA PRO A 212 19.69 0.34 8.16
C PRO A 212 20.48 1.46 8.86
N PRO A 213 20.30 1.70 10.17
CA PRO A 213 19.54 0.87 11.11
C PRO A 213 18.05 1.18 11.23
N LEU A 214 17.55 2.26 10.62
CA LEU A 214 16.17 2.70 10.76
C LEU A 214 15.28 2.26 9.59
N GLY A 215 15.86 2.01 8.43
CA GLY A 215 15.20 1.47 7.26
C GLY A 215 15.38 -0.03 7.11
N ASN A 216 14.81 -0.60 6.04
CA ASN A 216 14.66 -2.04 5.82
C ASN A 216 13.95 -2.73 7.00
N THR A 217 12.87 -2.10 7.47
CA THR A 217 12.16 -2.44 8.71
C THR A 217 10.66 -2.47 8.53
N VAL A 218 9.98 -3.14 9.47
CA VAL A 218 8.57 -2.86 9.77
C VAL A 218 8.50 -2.09 11.08
N ASN A 219 7.73 -1.03 11.04
CA ASN A 219 7.50 -0.14 12.17
C ASN A 219 6.04 -0.18 12.58
N ARG A 220 5.77 0.15 13.84
CA ARG A 220 4.40 0.39 14.32
C ARG A 220 4.33 1.58 15.26
N ALA A 221 3.16 2.18 15.35
CA ALA A 221 2.90 3.27 16.27
C ALA A 221 1.39 3.41 16.55
N PRO A 222 1.00 3.93 17.73
CA PRO A 222 -0.40 4.19 18.03
C PRO A 222 -0.96 5.32 17.15
N LEU A 223 -2.21 5.16 16.68
CA LEU A 223 -2.92 6.16 15.87
C LEU A 223 -3.49 7.31 16.72
N ASP A 224 -3.94 7.02 17.93
CA ASP A 224 -4.79 7.91 18.74
C ASP A 224 -4.00 8.75 19.73
N VAL A 225 -2.76 9.12 19.41
CA VAL A 225 -1.93 9.95 20.27
C VAL A 225 -1.86 11.39 19.72
N ALA A 226 -2.10 12.36 20.59
CA ALA A 226 -1.98 13.78 20.25
C ALA A 226 -0.58 14.11 19.70
N ARG A 227 -0.48 15.06 18.78
CA ARG A 227 0.78 15.49 18.14
C ARG A 227 1.89 15.77 19.14
N ASN A 228 1.53 16.48 20.23
CA ASN A 228 2.45 16.75 21.34
C ASN A 228 2.45 15.55 22.30
N GLY A 229 3.50 14.73 22.27
CA GLY A 229 3.61 13.52 23.11
C GLY A 229 3.43 12.21 22.35
N ARG A 230 3.38 12.25 21.00
CA ARG A 230 3.37 11.04 20.19
C ARG A 230 4.68 10.28 20.39
N PRO A 231 4.64 8.98 20.75
CA PRO A 231 5.85 8.20 20.95
C PRO A 231 6.59 8.03 19.63
N ALA A 232 7.89 7.83 19.71
CA ALA A 232 8.67 7.40 18.57
C ALA A 232 8.14 6.06 18.05
N PRO A 233 8.19 5.81 16.73
CA PRO A 233 7.82 4.52 16.17
C PRO A 233 8.65 3.39 16.77
N GLU A 234 8.01 2.25 16.98
CA GLU A 234 8.67 1.01 17.39
C GLU A 234 9.02 0.17 16.16
N ILE A 235 10.28 -0.22 16.01
CA ILE A 235 10.68 -1.17 14.98
C ILE A 235 10.35 -2.59 15.48
N VAL A 236 9.44 -3.28 14.78
CA VAL A 236 9.00 -4.64 15.13
C VAL A 236 9.58 -5.72 14.24
N PHE A 237 10.16 -5.36 13.09
CA PHE A 237 10.85 -6.30 12.22
C PHE A 237 12.03 -5.58 11.54
N ARG A 238 13.12 -6.33 11.30
CA ARG A 238 14.36 -5.83 10.68
C ARG A 238 14.80 -6.75 9.56
N ASP A 239 15.81 -6.32 8.84
CA ASP A 239 16.52 -7.12 7.83
C ASP A 239 15.66 -7.46 6.60
N LEU A 240 14.67 -6.58 6.26
CA LEU A 240 14.10 -6.56 4.92
C LEU A 240 15.17 -6.11 3.91
N MET A 241 15.01 -6.48 2.65
CA MET A 241 15.87 -6.04 1.55
C MET A 241 15.04 -5.19 0.58
N GLU A 242 14.93 -3.90 0.87
CA GLU A 242 13.97 -2.96 0.28
C GLU A 242 12.51 -3.42 0.50
N GLY A 243 12.06 -3.32 1.75
CA GLY A 243 10.71 -3.73 2.16
C GLY A 243 9.63 -2.93 1.46
N ILE A 244 8.64 -3.60 0.86
CA ILE A 244 7.57 -2.96 0.10
C ILE A 244 6.20 -3.23 0.75
N GLY A 245 5.63 -4.40 0.58
CA GLY A 245 4.27 -4.69 1.00
C GLY A 245 4.16 -5.18 2.44
N ILE A 246 3.05 -4.87 3.08
CA ILE A 246 2.67 -5.43 4.38
C ILE A 246 1.17 -5.74 4.39
N THR A 247 0.79 -6.85 5.03
CA THR A 247 -0.61 -7.17 5.30
C THR A 247 -0.77 -7.87 6.65
N LEU A 248 -1.92 -7.67 7.30
CA LEU A 248 -2.19 -8.16 8.65
C LEU A 248 -3.25 -9.27 8.67
N ASP A 249 -2.90 -10.43 9.21
CA ASP A 249 -3.87 -11.41 9.74
C ASP A 249 -4.11 -11.13 11.22
N ARG A 250 -5.05 -10.25 11.51
CA ARG A 250 -5.34 -9.80 12.88
C ARG A 250 -5.87 -10.92 13.76
N ALA A 251 -6.67 -11.83 13.19
CA ALA A 251 -7.22 -12.97 13.92
C ALA A 251 -6.15 -14.01 14.29
N GLY A 252 -5.17 -14.21 13.41
CA GLY A 252 -4.02 -15.10 13.63
C GLY A 252 -2.85 -14.45 14.36
N ASP A 253 -2.95 -13.16 14.74
CA ASP A 253 -1.86 -12.38 15.34
C ASP A 253 -0.59 -12.40 14.50
N ARG A 254 -0.72 -12.21 13.17
CA ARG A 254 0.40 -12.29 12.21
C ARG A 254 0.43 -11.10 11.27
N MET A 255 1.62 -10.73 10.85
CA MET A 255 1.89 -9.85 9.71
C MET A 255 2.70 -10.60 8.66
N PHE A 256 2.47 -10.28 7.40
CA PHE A 256 3.23 -10.81 6.26
C PHE A 256 3.83 -9.63 5.51
N MET A 257 5.08 -9.76 5.09
CA MET A 257 5.84 -8.70 4.42
C MET A 257 6.52 -9.23 3.18
N THR A 258 6.71 -8.36 2.22
CA THR A 258 7.46 -8.61 0.97
C THR A 258 8.61 -7.63 0.82
N ASP A 259 9.65 -8.04 0.10
CA ASP A 259 10.75 -7.17 -0.28
C ASP A 259 11.17 -7.35 -1.76
N LEU A 260 11.94 -6.42 -2.27
CA LEU A 260 12.42 -6.46 -3.66
C LEU A 260 13.48 -7.53 -3.92
N ALA A 261 14.07 -8.13 -2.88
CA ALA A 261 14.95 -9.29 -3.04
C ALA A 261 14.17 -10.60 -3.27
N GLY A 262 12.83 -10.55 -3.25
CA GLY A 262 11.97 -11.68 -3.60
C GLY A 262 11.64 -12.57 -2.41
N SER A 263 11.61 -12.02 -1.22
CA SER A 263 11.24 -12.75 -0.01
C SER A 263 9.83 -12.41 0.47
N VAL A 264 9.18 -13.40 1.06
CA VAL A 264 7.96 -13.24 1.86
C VAL A 264 8.29 -13.66 3.29
N TYR A 265 8.06 -12.75 4.22
CA TYR A 265 8.28 -12.99 5.64
C TYR A 265 6.96 -13.08 6.38
N VAL A 266 6.98 -13.76 7.53
CA VAL A 266 5.90 -13.76 8.52
C VAL A 266 6.49 -13.50 9.90
N ALA A 267 5.77 -12.74 10.71
CA ALA A 267 6.04 -12.57 12.13
C ALA A 267 4.73 -12.37 12.88
N ARG A 268 4.73 -12.43 14.21
CA ARG A 268 3.61 -11.92 14.99
C ARG A 268 3.51 -10.40 14.87
N LEU A 269 2.35 -9.83 15.21
CA LEU A 269 2.12 -8.39 15.20
C LEU A 269 3.04 -7.61 16.14
N ASP A 270 3.61 -8.27 17.14
CA ASP A 270 4.63 -7.70 18.04
C ASP A 270 6.08 -7.88 17.52
N GLY A 271 6.25 -8.46 16.33
CA GLY A 271 7.55 -8.76 15.73
C GLY A 271 8.18 -10.08 16.18
N SER A 272 7.61 -10.76 17.16
CA SER A 272 8.13 -12.06 17.64
C SER A 272 7.89 -13.17 16.60
N LYS A 273 8.66 -14.26 16.74
CA LYS A 273 8.59 -15.46 15.88
C LYS A 273 8.75 -15.16 14.39
N PRO A 274 9.78 -14.41 13.98
CA PRO A 274 10.02 -14.14 12.56
C PRO A 274 10.38 -15.41 11.81
N SER A 275 9.92 -15.54 10.57
CA SER A 275 10.26 -16.64 9.66
C SER A 275 10.18 -16.19 8.22
N VAL A 276 10.96 -16.80 7.34
CA VAL A 276 10.88 -16.64 5.89
C VAL A 276 9.94 -17.72 5.35
N LEU A 277 8.89 -17.31 4.66
CA LEU A 277 7.96 -18.22 4.00
C LEU A 277 8.42 -18.59 2.59
N LEU A 278 8.84 -17.59 1.82
CA LEU A 278 9.33 -17.72 0.46
C LEU A 278 10.58 -16.88 0.30
N PHE A 279 11.46 -17.28 -0.62
CA PHE A 279 12.67 -16.54 -0.98
C PHE A 279 12.97 -16.70 -2.47
N THR A 280 13.74 -15.78 -3.04
CA THR A 280 14.14 -15.78 -4.46
C THR A 280 12.97 -15.89 -5.45
N GLN A 281 11.86 -15.22 -5.18
CA GLN A 281 10.64 -15.29 -5.98
C GLN A 281 10.55 -14.22 -7.10
N GLY A 282 11.58 -13.43 -7.31
CA GLY A 282 11.60 -12.27 -8.20
C GLY A 282 11.74 -10.97 -7.40
N ASN A 283 11.10 -9.88 -7.84
CA ASN A 283 11.03 -8.64 -7.07
C ASN A 283 9.61 -8.49 -6.53
N LEU A 284 9.40 -8.80 -5.25
CA LEU A 284 8.06 -8.77 -4.68
C LEU A 284 7.67 -7.37 -4.23
N SER A 285 6.44 -6.98 -4.52
CA SER A 285 5.88 -5.68 -4.15
C SER A 285 4.65 -5.85 -3.24
N GLY A 286 3.45 -5.57 -3.68
CA GLY A 286 2.26 -5.65 -2.87
C GLY A 286 1.90 -7.07 -2.41
N ILE A 287 1.30 -7.15 -1.23
CA ILE A 287 0.78 -8.39 -0.63
C ILE A 287 -0.56 -8.14 0.04
N ALA A 288 -1.51 -9.06 -0.12
CA ALA A 288 -2.80 -9.02 0.56
C ALA A 288 -3.14 -10.38 1.18
N TYR A 289 -3.58 -10.36 2.44
CA TYR A 289 -4.14 -11.53 3.12
C TYR A 289 -5.66 -11.53 3.00
N ALA A 290 -6.25 -12.65 2.63
CA ALA A 290 -7.69 -12.80 2.54
C ALA A 290 -8.18 -14.16 3.07
N ASN A 291 -9.29 -14.14 3.82
CA ASN A 291 -10.07 -15.32 4.15
C ASN A 291 -11.07 -15.54 3.01
N LEU A 292 -10.95 -16.67 2.33
CA LEU A 292 -11.84 -17.05 1.23
C LEU A 292 -13.03 -17.85 1.75
N PRO A 293 -14.20 -17.74 1.12
CA PRO A 293 -15.41 -18.45 1.51
C PRO A 293 -15.29 -19.98 1.44
#